data_452db0b04eaf7e60de1cf1dc90f3b713
#
_entry.id   452db0b04eaf7e60de1cf1dc90f3b713
#
_cell.length_a   1.000
_cell.length_b   1.000
_cell.length_c   1.000
_cell.angle_alpha   90.00
_cell.angle_beta   90.00
_cell.angle_gamma   90.00
#
_symmetry.space_group_name_H-M   'P 1'
#
loop_
_entity.id
_entity.type
_entity.pdbx_description
1 polymer ?
#
loop_
_entity_poly.entity_id
_entity_poly.type
_entity_poly.pdbx_seq_one_letter_code
_entity_poly.pdbx_strand_id
1 'polypeptide(L)'
;MQRNSRIIAIVLAFLVITTAIGAVLNQRYATEKKALLEAAEIAVLESGREMARLNMNVLGTMKTVEFTARLKSSLMKKPEEHTYTGIALADLFTAAGISLEDKQRVLVHSVDGYVVPLTVKEIKAFD
;
A
#
# COMPACT_ATOMS: atom_id res chain seq x y z
N MET A 1 -0.66 -29.52 -46.40
CA MET A 1 0.36 -28.89 -45.51
C MET A 1 0.18 -27.41 -45.28
N GLN A 2 -0.19 -26.59 -46.23
CA GLN A 2 -0.34 -25.13 -46.07
C GLN A 2 -1.42 -24.66 -45.05
N ARG A 3 -2.51 -25.41 -44.85
CA ARG A 3 -3.62 -25.03 -43.95
C ARG A 3 -3.21 -25.06 -42.46
N ASN A 4 -2.43 -26.05 -42.05
CA ASN A 4 -1.97 -26.17 -40.67
C ASN A 4 -0.91 -25.11 -40.33
N SER A 5 -0.06 -24.73 -41.27
CA SER A 5 0.93 -23.69 -41.11
C SER A 5 0.29 -22.31 -40.85
N ARG A 6 -0.83 -22.01 -41.52
CA ARG A 6 -1.57 -20.74 -41.28
C ARG A 6 -2.22 -20.70 -39.91
N ILE A 7 -2.79 -21.81 -39.45
CA ILE A 7 -3.38 -21.91 -38.11
C ILE A 7 -2.31 -21.73 -37.06
N ILE A 8 -1.17 -22.37 -37.20
CA ILE A 8 -0.03 -22.22 -36.26
C ILE A 8 0.46 -20.76 -36.22
N ALA A 9 0.58 -20.12 -37.38
CA ALA A 9 0.99 -18.70 -37.44
C ALA A 9 -0.01 -17.77 -36.76
N ILE A 10 -1.32 -18.00 -36.91
CA ILE A 10 -2.36 -17.21 -36.23
C ILE A 10 -2.29 -17.38 -34.70
N VAL A 11 -2.14 -18.64 -34.23
CA VAL A 11 -2.03 -18.94 -32.81
C VAL A 11 -0.78 -18.29 -32.20
N LEU A 12 0.37 -18.37 -32.90
CA LEU A 12 1.60 -17.71 -32.46
C LEU A 12 1.45 -16.19 -32.42
N ALA A 13 0.85 -15.58 -33.44
CA ALA A 13 0.59 -14.15 -33.47
C ALA A 13 -0.31 -13.71 -32.31
N PHE A 14 -1.38 -14.46 -32.03
CA PHE A 14 -2.27 -14.19 -30.91
C PHE A 14 -1.53 -14.28 -29.56
N LEU A 15 -0.69 -15.29 -29.39
CA LEU A 15 0.10 -15.49 -28.17
C LEU A 15 1.11 -14.35 -27.94
N VAL A 16 1.77 -13.88 -29.01
CA VAL A 16 2.67 -12.72 -28.93
C VAL A 16 1.92 -11.45 -28.56
N ILE A 17 0.74 -11.21 -29.15
CA ILE A 17 -0.07 -10.03 -28.86
C ILE A 17 -0.55 -10.04 -27.41
N THR A 18 -1.06 -11.16 -26.90
CA THR A 18 -1.52 -11.26 -25.50
C THR A 18 -0.38 -11.09 -24.51
N THR A 19 0.79 -11.64 -24.81
CA THR A 19 1.99 -11.46 -23.98
C THR A 19 2.46 -10.00 -23.99
N ALA A 20 2.45 -9.34 -25.14
CA ALA A 20 2.82 -7.93 -25.25
C ALA A 20 1.86 -7.02 -24.47
N ILE A 21 0.54 -7.26 -24.57
CA ILE A 21 -0.47 -6.51 -23.80
C ILE A 21 -0.25 -6.74 -22.29
N GLY A 22 -0.05 -7.99 -21.87
CA GLY A 22 0.24 -8.30 -20.46
C GLY A 22 1.50 -7.63 -19.95
N ALA A 23 2.57 -7.58 -20.74
CA ALA A 23 3.81 -6.89 -20.38
C ALA A 23 3.62 -5.38 -20.23
N VAL A 24 2.88 -4.73 -21.13
CA VAL A 24 2.58 -3.29 -21.05
C VAL A 24 1.75 -2.96 -19.82
N LEU A 25 0.72 -3.75 -19.53
CA LEU A 25 -0.10 -3.55 -18.34
C LEU A 25 0.72 -3.72 -17.05
N ASN A 26 1.53 -4.77 -16.97
CA ASN A 26 2.39 -5.02 -15.82
C ASN A 26 3.43 -3.90 -15.62
N GLN A 27 3.98 -3.36 -16.71
CA GLN A 27 4.94 -2.27 -16.65
C GLN A 27 4.29 -0.98 -16.11
N ARG A 28 3.05 -0.68 -16.48
CA ARG A 28 2.29 0.45 -15.92
C ARG A 28 2.09 0.31 -14.42
N TYR A 29 1.62 -0.85 -13.96
CA TYR A 29 1.47 -1.13 -12.53
C TYR A 29 2.79 -1.01 -11.77
N ALA A 30 3.89 -1.53 -12.32
CA ALA A 30 5.20 -1.43 -11.69
C ALA A 30 5.70 0.02 -11.60
N THR A 31 5.43 0.85 -12.61
CA THR A 31 5.82 2.26 -12.63
C THR A 31 5.01 3.08 -11.63
N GLU A 32 3.69 2.90 -11.56
CA GLU A 32 2.83 3.56 -10.57
C GLU A 32 3.23 3.19 -9.14
N LYS A 33 3.47 1.89 -8.89
CA LYS A 33 3.93 1.39 -7.61
C LYS A 33 5.27 2.00 -7.20
N LYS A 34 6.22 2.10 -8.13
CA LYS A 34 7.52 2.71 -7.90
C LYS A 34 7.41 4.21 -7.61
N ALA A 35 6.56 4.93 -8.36
CA ALA A 35 6.32 6.34 -8.12
C ALA A 35 5.72 6.61 -6.74
N LEU A 36 4.77 5.79 -6.27
CA LEU A 36 4.20 5.87 -4.92
C LEU A 36 5.26 5.63 -3.83
N LEU A 37 6.16 4.67 -4.05
CA LEU A 37 7.26 4.40 -3.11
C LEU A 37 8.30 5.52 -3.08
N GLU A 38 8.63 6.10 -4.24
CA GLU A 38 9.59 7.21 -4.35
C GLU A 38 9.02 8.52 -3.82
N ALA A 39 7.73 8.76 -4.02
CA ALA A 39 7.05 9.92 -3.48
C ALA A 39 6.86 9.85 -1.96
N ALA A 40 6.93 8.64 -1.36
CA ALA A 40 6.64 8.41 0.06
C ALA A 40 5.37 9.15 0.51
N GLU A 41 4.29 8.98 -0.24
CA GLU A 41 3.00 9.60 0.01
C GLU A 41 2.03 8.62 0.64
N ILE A 42 1.22 9.12 1.57
CA ILE A 42 0.09 8.41 2.15
C ILE A 42 -1.20 9.02 1.62
N ALA A 43 -1.97 8.24 0.88
CA ALA A 43 -3.32 8.64 0.49
C ALA A 43 -4.31 8.25 1.58
N VAL A 44 -5.06 9.23 2.08
CA VAL A 44 -6.10 9.03 3.10
C VAL A 44 -7.46 9.10 2.42
N LEU A 45 -8.23 8.01 2.55
CA LEU A 45 -9.52 7.86 1.89
C LEU A 45 -10.64 7.72 2.91
N GLU A 46 -11.79 8.29 2.61
CA GLU A 46 -13.05 8.08 3.34
C GLU A 46 -14.09 7.54 2.36
N SER A 47 -14.63 6.36 2.66
CA SER A 47 -15.64 5.69 1.80
C SER A 47 -15.21 5.57 0.32
N GLY A 48 -13.93 5.31 0.09
CA GLY A 48 -13.36 5.17 -1.25
C GLY A 48 -13.02 6.49 -1.96
N ARG A 49 -13.29 7.66 -1.33
CA ARG A 49 -12.94 8.98 -1.84
C ARG A 49 -11.63 9.44 -1.20
N GLU A 50 -10.67 9.86 -2.00
CA GLU A 50 -9.44 10.47 -1.49
C GLU A 50 -9.74 11.84 -0.86
N MET A 51 -9.43 11.98 0.43
CA MET A 51 -9.64 13.19 1.22
C MET A 51 -8.36 14.01 1.34
N ALA A 52 -7.23 13.34 1.46
CA ALA A 52 -5.93 14.00 1.58
C ALA A 52 -4.81 13.10 1.04
N ARG A 53 -3.72 13.72 0.66
CA ARG A 53 -2.47 13.07 0.28
C ARG A 53 -1.34 13.70 1.09
N LEU A 54 -0.74 12.92 1.97
CA LEU A 54 0.28 13.37 2.91
C LEU A 54 1.65 12.91 2.42
N ASN A 55 2.50 13.84 2.07
CA ASN A 55 3.89 13.58 1.66
C ASN A 55 4.86 13.72 2.84
N MET A 56 6.12 13.39 2.65
CA MET A 56 7.14 13.44 3.69
C MET A 56 7.33 14.84 4.29
N ASN A 57 7.08 15.92 3.54
CA ASN A 57 7.18 17.28 4.08
C ASN A 57 6.09 17.53 5.12
N VAL A 58 4.86 17.11 4.85
CA VAL A 58 3.74 17.21 5.80
C VAL A 58 3.97 16.29 6.99
N LEU A 59 4.35 15.03 6.75
CA LEU A 59 4.62 14.05 7.81
C LEU A 59 5.75 14.50 8.73
N GLY A 60 6.80 15.14 8.19
CA GLY A 60 7.93 15.66 8.96
C GLY A 60 7.57 16.82 9.93
N THR A 61 6.43 17.48 9.74
CA THR A 61 5.94 18.52 10.65
C THR A 61 5.02 17.99 11.76
N MET A 62 4.61 16.73 11.67
CA MET A 62 3.71 16.11 12.63
C MET A 62 4.46 15.61 13.87
N LYS A 63 3.73 15.51 14.98
CA LYS A 63 4.27 14.95 16.23
C LYS A 63 4.62 13.48 16.03
N THR A 64 5.84 13.12 16.39
CA THR A 64 6.29 11.73 16.39
C THR A 64 6.12 11.09 17.76
N VAL A 65 5.85 9.79 17.75
CA VAL A 65 5.82 8.94 18.94
C VAL A 65 6.85 7.83 18.79
N GLU A 66 7.48 7.45 19.89
CA GLU A 66 8.41 6.32 19.93
C GLU A 66 7.77 5.17 20.70
N PHE A 67 7.93 3.97 20.18
CA PHE A 67 7.51 2.76 20.88
C PHE A 67 8.49 1.61 20.62
N THR A 68 8.61 0.74 21.60
CA THR A 68 9.44 -0.46 21.51
C THR A 68 8.55 -1.66 21.27
N ALA A 69 8.84 -2.42 20.24
CA ALA A 69 8.14 -3.65 19.91
C ALA A 69 9.11 -4.80 19.69
N ARG A 70 8.63 -6.01 19.99
CA ARG A 70 9.38 -7.24 19.75
C ARG A 70 9.07 -7.78 18.37
N LEU A 71 10.07 -7.75 17.50
CA LEU A 71 9.97 -8.35 16.18
C LEU A 71 10.29 -9.84 16.27
N LYS A 72 9.36 -10.68 15.80
CA LYS A 72 9.58 -12.11 15.63
C LYS A 72 9.39 -12.47 14.17
N SER A 73 10.47 -12.84 13.51
CA SER A 73 10.43 -13.42 12.17
C SER A 73 10.58 -14.93 12.25
N SER A 74 10.02 -15.66 11.29
CA SER A 74 10.21 -17.11 11.16
C SER A 74 11.68 -17.55 11.01
N LEU A 75 12.55 -16.62 10.63
CA LEU A 75 13.99 -16.84 10.48
C LEU A 75 14.77 -16.52 11.76
N MET A 76 14.16 -15.89 12.76
CA MET A 76 14.82 -15.50 14.02
C MET A 76 14.63 -16.55 15.11
N LYS A 77 15.72 -16.95 15.75
CA LYS A 77 15.69 -17.90 16.90
C LYS A 77 15.09 -17.28 18.16
N LYS A 78 15.20 -15.97 18.33
CA LYS A 78 14.66 -15.19 19.47
C LYS A 78 14.03 -13.90 18.97
N PRO A 79 12.96 -13.41 19.64
CA PRO A 79 12.42 -12.08 19.36
C PRO A 79 13.47 -11.01 19.69
N GLU A 80 13.64 -10.05 18.80
CA GLU A 80 14.50 -8.88 19.02
C GLU A 80 13.65 -7.66 19.33
N GLU A 81 14.10 -6.83 20.27
CA GLU A 81 13.44 -5.57 20.59
C GLU A 81 13.96 -4.48 19.65
N HIS A 82 13.03 -3.78 19.02
CA HIS A 82 13.32 -2.64 18.16
C HIS A 82 12.51 -1.43 18.62
N THR A 83 13.16 -0.27 18.64
CA THR A 83 12.49 1.01 18.86
C THR A 83 12.10 1.60 17.51
N TYR A 84 10.84 1.96 17.38
CA TYR A 84 10.27 2.56 16.19
C TYR A 84 9.85 3.97 16.49
N THR A 85 10.10 4.87 15.56
CA THR A 85 9.58 6.23 15.56
C THR A 85 8.54 6.35 14.46
N GLY A 86 7.37 6.85 14.78
CA GLY A 86 6.27 6.96 13.84
C GLY A 86 5.33 8.11 14.18
N ILE A 87 4.27 8.23 13.42
CA ILE A 87 3.19 9.20 13.63
C ILE A 87 1.94 8.41 14.01
N ALA A 88 1.21 8.88 15.03
CA ALA A 88 -0.04 8.25 15.42
C ALA A 88 -1.07 8.31 14.28
N LEU A 89 -1.75 7.18 14.02
CA LEU A 89 -2.78 7.13 12.98
C LEU A 89 -3.92 8.13 13.22
N ALA A 90 -4.28 8.36 14.47
CA ALA A 90 -5.29 9.35 14.84
C ALA A 90 -4.91 10.76 14.35
N ASP A 91 -3.64 11.14 14.50
CA ASP A 91 -3.12 12.42 14.04
C ASP A 91 -3.14 12.55 12.51
N LEU A 92 -2.86 11.45 11.78
CA LEU A 92 -2.97 11.41 10.31
C LEU A 92 -4.42 11.67 9.85
N PHE A 93 -5.41 11.06 10.49
CA PHE A 93 -6.81 11.28 10.15
C PHE A 93 -7.26 12.69 10.50
N THR A 94 -6.82 13.23 11.63
CA THR A 94 -7.08 14.62 12.01
C THR A 94 -6.49 15.59 10.99
N ALA A 95 -5.26 15.38 10.54
CA ALA A 95 -4.62 16.19 9.51
C ALA A 95 -5.34 16.09 8.15
N ALA A 96 -5.97 14.95 7.85
CA ALA A 96 -6.80 14.75 6.67
C ALA A 96 -8.22 15.32 6.81
N GLY A 97 -8.59 15.88 7.97
CA GLY A 97 -9.93 16.41 8.26
C GLY A 97 -10.99 15.32 8.46
N ILE A 98 -10.59 14.11 8.80
CA ILE A 98 -11.48 12.97 8.98
C ILE A 98 -11.67 12.70 10.49
N SER A 99 -12.93 12.71 10.96
CA SER A 99 -13.28 12.25 12.30
C SER A 99 -13.36 10.74 12.37
N LEU A 100 -12.76 10.15 13.41
CA LEU A 100 -12.84 8.72 13.68
C LEU A 100 -14.02 8.34 14.60
N GLU A 101 -14.78 9.31 15.10
CA GLU A 101 -15.82 9.06 16.12
C GLU A 101 -16.98 8.23 15.60
N ASP A 102 -17.34 8.43 14.34
CA ASP A 102 -18.44 7.74 13.65
C ASP A 102 -17.97 6.52 12.83
N LYS A 103 -16.67 6.20 12.90
CA LYS A 103 -16.06 5.09 12.15
C LYS A 103 -15.89 3.86 13.04
N GLN A 104 -16.03 2.70 12.44
CA GLN A 104 -15.83 1.43 13.13
C GLN A 104 -14.45 0.83 12.84
N ARG A 105 -13.94 1.04 11.63
CA ARG A 105 -12.77 0.36 11.12
C ARG A 105 -11.98 1.24 10.15
N VAL A 106 -10.68 1.06 10.21
CA VAL A 106 -9.72 1.62 9.25
C VAL A 106 -9.02 0.47 8.53
N LEU A 107 -8.85 0.59 7.24
CA LEU A 107 -8.09 -0.35 6.43
C LEU A 107 -6.78 0.32 6.00
N VAL A 108 -5.67 -0.24 6.41
CA VAL A 108 -4.34 0.19 5.96
C VAL A 108 -3.92 -0.67 4.79
N HIS A 109 -3.78 -0.05 3.62
CA HIS A 109 -3.35 -0.70 2.39
C HIS A 109 -1.88 -0.41 2.15
N SER A 110 -1.09 -1.45 2.02
CA SER A 110 0.30 -1.34 1.61
C SER A 110 0.43 -1.39 0.08
N VAL A 111 1.52 -0.81 -0.44
CA VAL A 111 1.83 -0.77 -1.88
C VAL A 111 2.00 -2.18 -2.47
N ASP A 112 2.39 -3.16 -1.67
CA ASP A 112 2.51 -4.57 -2.07
C ASP A 112 1.18 -5.33 -2.10
N GLY A 113 0.06 -4.65 -1.75
CA GLY A 113 -1.28 -5.20 -1.73
C GLY A 113 -1.69 -5.81 -0.39
N TYR A 114 -0.84 -5.71 0.64
CA TYR A 114 -1.22 -6.16 1.98
C TYR A 114 -2.24 -5.21 2.60
N VAL A 115 -3.25 -5.76 3.27
CA VAL A 115 -4.32 -4.98 3.91
C VAL A 115 -4.44 -5.37 5.36
N VAL A 116 -4.31 -4.39 6.25
CA VAL A 116 -4.45 -4.56 7.70
C VAL A 116 -5.72 -3.85 8.16
N PRO A 117 -6.73 -4.58 8.67
CA PRO A 117 -7.87 -3.98 9.30
C PRO A 117 -7.54 -3.60 10.76
N LEU A 118 -7.81 -2.35 11.12
CA LEU A 118 -7.69 -1.84 12.48
C LEU A 118 -9.05 -1.32 12.96
N THR A 119 -9.40 -1.58 14.20
CA THR A 119 -10.56 -0.95 14.82
C THR A 119 -10.20 0.45 15.29
N VAL A 120 -11.16 1.36 15.30
CA VAL A 120 -10.95 2.71 15.84
C VAL A 120 -10.54 2.68 17.31
N LYS A 121 -11.02 1.67 18.06
CA LYS A 121 -10.64 1.46 19.46
C LYS A 121 -9.14 1.14 19.61
N GLU A 122 -8.59 0.33 18.71
CA GLU A 122 -7.15 0.04 18.69
C GLU A 122 -6.34 1.29 18.36
N ILE A 123 -6.79 2.08 17.38
CA ILE A 123 -6.10 3.32 16.99
C ILE A 123 -6.07 4.33 18.17
N LYS A 124 -7.18 4.50 18.88
CA LYS A 124 -7.28 5.40 20.03
C LYS A 124 -6.55 4.90 21.28
N ALA A 125 -6.19 3.62 21.36
CA ALA A 125 -5.46 3.07 22.49
C ALA A 125 -3.95 3.42 22.49
N PHE A 126 -3.44 3.95 21.39
CA PHE A 126 -2.05 4.36 21.20
C PHE A 126 -1.85 5.89 21.23
N ASP A 127 -2.86 6.65 21.65
CA ASP A 127 -2.79 8.10 21.87
C ASP A 127 -2.17 8.46 23.24
#